data_02dd7ce5397b5877ea6be5c9262c94e2
#
_entry.id   02dd7ce5397b5877ea6be5c9262c94e2
#
_cell.length_a   1.000
_cell.length_b   1.000
_cell.length_c   1.000
_cell.angle_alpha   90.00
_cell.angle_beta   90.00
_cell.angle_gamma   90.00
#
_symmetry.space_group_name_H-M   'P 1'
#
loop_
_entity.id
_entity.type
_entity.pdbx_description
1 polymer ?
#
loop_
_entity_poly.entity_id
_entity_poly.type
_entity_poly.pdbx_seq_one_letter_code
_entity_poly.pdbx_strand_id
1 'polypeptide(L)'
;DFRMAEYRNRNRILYPLGATQEADGVRILVQGRAKEVCLLLYRPGEKTPCEEIPFDPKYQMGDVWELALDRTDFASFEYNFMIDGKIVTDPHARIITGREKWADRKRAGKPVHGRVLSEEFDWEDDVNPETPYADTILYKLHVRGFTAHASSGVSARGTYAGVVEKIPYLKDLGITAVELMPVTEFDEVMMSSSGNGFHDAKPEPTGYINYWGYGPSYLYTVKSAY
;
A
#
# COMPACT_ATOMS: atom_id res chain seq x y z
N ASP A 1 -22.69 21.77 9.16
CA ASP A 1 -21.62 22.66 9.69
C ASP A 1 -20.29 22.04 9.33
N PHE A 2 -19.72 22.49 8.21
CA PHE A 2 -18.35 22.14 7.84
C PHE A 2 -17.44 22.90 8.81
N ARG A 3 -16.93 22.23 9.83
CA ARG A 3 -15.79 22.77 10.56
C ARG A 3 -14.58 22.67 9.65
N MET A 4 -14.17 23.81 9.12
CA MET A 4 -12.86 23.92 8.47
C MET A 4 -11.82 23.42 9.46
N ALA A 5 -11.07 22.41 9.09
CA ALA A 5 -9.95 21.93 9.88
C ALA A 5 -8.98 23.10 10.11
N GLU A 6 -8.65 23.38 11.37
CA GLU A 6 -7.62 24.37 11.67
C GLU A 6 -6.27 23.87 11.17
N TYR A 7 -5.69 24.58 10.22
CA TYR A 7 -4.36 24.32 9.76
C TYR A 7 -3.34 24.64 10.84
N ARG A 8 -2.61 23.65 11.32
CA ARG A 8 -1.50 23.87 12.24
C ARG A 8 -0.23 24.21 11.45
N ASN A 9 0.35 25.36 11.74
CA ASN A 9 1.65 25.75 11.20
C ASN A 9 2.75 24.97 11.94
N ARG A 10 3.12 23.80 11.43
CA ARG A 10 4.18 22.97 12.02
C ARG A 10 5.52 23.23 11.29
N ASN A 11 6.63 22.97 11.98
CA ASN A 11 7.95 22.97 11.37
C ASN A 11 7.93 22.12 10.11
N ARG A 12 8.20 22.74 8.96
CA ARG A 12 7.98 22.16 7.63
C ARG A 12 9.01 21.06 7.32
N ILE A 13 8.73 19.85 7.81
CA ILE A 13 9.41 18.64 7.40
C ILE A 13 8.60 18.08 6.22
N LEU A 14 9.21 18.03 5.03
CA LEU A 14 8.53 17.56 3.81
C LEU A 14 8.57 16.04 3.62
N TYR A 15 8.75 15.29 4.68
CA TYR A 15 8.77 13.82 4.70
C TYR A 15 8.13 13.30 5.99
N PRO A 16 7.56 12.09 5.96
CA PRO A 16 7.34 11.25 4.77
C PRO A 16 6.21 11.77 3.88
N LEU A 17 6.28 11.48 2.57
CA LEU A 17 5.17 11.70 1.65
C LEU A 17 4.02 10.71 1.94
N GLY A 18 2.82 11.07 1.50
CA GLY A 18 1.59 10.33 1.79
C GLY A 18 0.93 10.79 3.10
N ALA A 19 0.00 9.98 3.60
CA ALA A 19 -0.74 10.27 4.83
C ALA A 19 -0.06 9.64 6.04
N THR A 20 0.18 10.43 7.07
CA THR A 20 0.78 10.01 8.34
C THR A 20 -0.16 10.36 9.48
N GLN A 21 -0.58 9.37 10.29
CA GLN A 21 -1.32 9.59 11.51
C GLN A 21 -0.40 10.21 12.55
N GLU A 22 -0.87 11.25 13.19
CA GLU A 22 -0.22 11.92 14.31
C GLU A 22 -1.09 11.80 15.57
N ALA A 23 -0.57 12.13 16.72
CA ALA A 23 -1.29 11.97 17.99
C ALA A 23 -2.61 12.76 18.04
N ASP A 24 -2.65 13.89 17.36
CA ASP A 24 -3.79 14.83 17.38
C ASP A 24 -4.43 15.04 16.00
N GLY A 25 -4.10 14.19 15.01
CA GLY A 25 -4.67 14.32 13.68
C GLY A 25 -3.93 13.55 12.61
N VAL A 26 -4.02 14.00 11.37
CA VAL A 26 -3.34 13.43 10.22
C VAL A 26 -2.62 14.51 9.44
N ARG A 27 -1.45 14.21 8.96
CA ARG A 27 -0.67 15.05 8.04
C ARG A 27 -0.52 14.36 6.70
N ILE A 28 -0.79 15.07 5.63
CA ILE A 28 -0.77 14.53 4.27
C ILE A 28 0.14 15.39 3.41
N LEU A 29 1.11 14.75 2.77
CA LEU A 29 2.04 15.38 1.85
C LEU A 29 1.93 14.74 0.47
N VAL A 30 1.66 15.57 -0.53
CA VAL A 30 1.55 15.16 -1.93
C VAL A 30 2.59 15.89 -2.75
N GLN A 31 3.46 15.15 -3.45
CA GLN A 31 4.42 15.75 -4.36
C GLN A 31 3.91 15.69 -5.81
N GLY A 32 3.87 16.82 -6.46
CA GLY A 32 3.49 16.92 -7.86
C GLY A 32 3.27 18.35 -8.33
N ARG A 33 3.51 18.58 -9.61
CA ARG A 33 3.20 19.85 -10.26
C ARG A 33 1.73 19.84 -10.62
N ALA A 34 0.92 20.58 -9.86
CA ALA A 34 -0.51 20.66 -10.03
C ALA A 34 -1.00 22.10 -9.82
N LYS A 35 -2.14 22.44 -10.38
CA LYS A 35 -2.83 23.71 -10.12
C LYS A 35 -3.71 23.60 -8.88
N GLU A 36 -4.30 22.45 -8.67
CA GLU A 36 -5.16 22.15 -7.54
C GLU A 36 -5.00 20.71 -7.09
N VAL A 37 -5.07 20.49 -5.78
CA VAL A 37 -5.08 19.18 -5.13
C VAL A 37 -6.23 19.15 -4.15
N CYS A 38 -6.98 18.06 -4.14
CA CYS A 38 -8.07 17.80 -3.21
C CYS A 38 -7.92 16.40 -2.62
N LEU A 39 -8.12 16.27 -1.32
CA LEU A 39 -8.25 14.98 -0.65
C LEU A 39 -9.69 14.50 -0.81
N LEU A 40 -9.85 13.27 -1.26
CA LEU A 40 -11.13 12.57 -1.34
C LEU A 40 -11.18 11.51 -0.24
N LEU A 41 -12.15 11.61 0.67
CA LEU A 41 -12.37 10.61 1.72
C LEU A 41 -13.54 9.72 1.35
N TYR A 42 -13.37 8.42 1.60
CA TYR A 42 -14.38 7.41 1.37
C TYR A 42 -14.67 6.65 2.66
N ARG A 43 -15.90 6.25 2.86
CA ARG A 43 -16.21 5.20 3.83
C ARG A 43 -15.70 3.87 3.29
N PRO A 44 -15.26 2.94 4.15
CA PRO A 44 -14.72 1.67 3.69
C PRO A 44 -15.62 0.94 2.69
N GLY A 45 -15.06 0.61 1.54
CA GLY A 45 -15.75 -0.07 0.44
C GLY A 45 -16.67 0.78 -0.42
N GLU A 46 -16.87 2.07 -0.12
CA GLU A 46 -17.67 2.99 -0.92
C GLU A 46 -16.89 3.46 -2.15
N LYS A 47 -17.62 3.79 -3.21
CA LYS A 47 -17.03 4.28 -4.47
C LYS A 47 -17.13 5.79 -4.64
N THR A 48 -18.03 6.41 -3.88
CA THR A 48 -18.28 7.84 -3.92
C THR A 48 -17.66 8.46 -2.68
N PRO A 49 -16.87 9.54 -2.82
CA PRO A 49 -16.33 10.21 -1.65
C PRO A 49 -17.44 10.78 -0.79
N CYS A 50 -17.28 10.65 0.52
CA CYS A 50 -18.19 11.28 1.50
C CYS A 50 -17.72 12.68 1.89
N GLU A 51 -16.46 13.00 1.66
CA GLU A 51 -15.89 14.34 1.86
C GLU A 51 -14.85 14.64 0.78
N GLU A 52 -14.75 15.94 0.45
CA GLU A 52 -13.73 16.51 -0.43
C GLU A 52 -13.09 17.69 0.30
N ILE A 53 -11.77 17.63 0.50
CA ILE A 53 -11.03 18.63 1.28
C ILE A 53 -9.93 19.21 0.40
N PRO A 54 -10.05 20.46 -0.06
CA PRO A 54 -9.03 21.09 -0.89
C PRO A 54 -7.76 21.39 -0.09
N PHE A 55 -6.60 21.22 -0.73
CA PHE A 55 -5.33 21.71 -0.22
C PHE A 55 -5.24 23.22 -0.44
N ASP A 56 -4.86 23.97 0.58
CA ASP A 56 -4.67 25.42 0.46
C ASP A 56 -3.28 25.70 -0.13
N PRO A 57 -3.19 26.39 -1.29
CA PRO A 57 -1.91 26.68 -1.95
C PRO A 57 -0.89 27.44 -1.09
N LYS A 58 -1.35 28.15 -0.03
CA LYS A 58 -0.43 28.84 0.88
C LYS A 58 0.49 27.89 1.66
N TYR A 59 0.11 26.60 1.76
CA TYR A 59 0.93 25.56 2.41
C TYR A 59 1.76 24.75 1.42
N GLN A 60 1.73 25.10 0.14
CA GLN A 60 2.60 24.50 -0.86
C GLN A 60 4.04 24.99 -0.69
N MET A 61 5.00 24.06 -0.79
CA MET A 61 6.42 24.34 -0.80
C MET A 61 7.08 23.67 -2.01
N GLY A 62 7.46 24.47 -3.01
CA GLY A 62 7.90 23.94 -4.29
C GLY A 62 6.80 23.18 -4.97
N ASP A 63 7.02 21.89 -5.24
CA ASP A 63 6.04 20.97 -5.79
C ASP A 63 5.41 20.02 -4.74
N VAL A 64 5.61 20.30 -3.45
CA VAL A 64 5.00 19.55 -2.35
C VAL A 64 3.82 20.33 -1.76
N TRP A 65 2.66 19.69 -1.72
CA TRP A 65 1.43 20.18 -1.12
C TRP A 65 1.25 19.56 0.26
N GLU A 66 0.85 20.37 1.25
CA GLU A 66 0.62 19.92 2.62
C GLU A 66 -0.83 20.16 3.02
N LEU A 67 -1.42 19.15 3.68
CA LEU A 67 -2.70 19.22 4.36
C LEU A 67 -2.55 18.62 5.75
N ALA A 68 -2.83 19.39 6.79
CA ALA A 68 -2.89 18.90 8.17
C ALA A 68 -4.32 19.04 8.69
N LEU A 69 -4.87 17.95 9.20
CA LEU A 69 -6.24 17.89 9.72
C LEU A 69 -6.21 17.45 11.18
N ASP A 70 -6.93 18.16 12.05
CA ASP A 70 -7.19 17.77 13.43
C ASP A 70 -8.25 16.64 13.44
N ARG A 71 -7.87 15.45 12.96
CA ARG A 71 -8.79 14.36 12.72
C ARG A 71 -8.19 13.03 13.18
N THR A 72 -8.57 12.61 14.37
CA THR A 72 -8.06 11.36 15.00
C THR A 72 -8.73 10.11 14.45
N ASP A 73 -9.89 10.23 13.80
CA ASP A 73 -10.64 9.14 13.18
C ASP A 73 -10.27 8.86 11.72
N PHE A 74 -9.21 9.48 11.20
CA PHE A 74 -8.83 9.38 9.79
C PHE A 74 -8.56 7.95 9.34
N ALA A 75 -8.02 7.10 10.23
CA ALA A 75 -7.77 5.69 9.96
C ALA A 75 -9.04 4.87 9.65
N SER A 76 -10.22 5.39 10.00
CA SER A 76 -11.50 4.77 9.67
C SER A 76 -11.98 5.04 8.24
N PHE A 77 -11.26 5.88 7.49
CA PHE A 77 -11.56 6.22 6.11
C PHE A 77 -10.56 5.61 5.14
N GLU A 78 -11.00 5.48 3.89
CA GLU A 78 -10.15 5.29 2.73
C GLU A 78 -9.99 6.63 2.03
N TYR A 79 -8.89 6.82 1.28
CA TYR A 79 -8.66 8.08 0.61
C TYR A 79 -8.02 7.95 -0.77
N ASN A 80 -8.24 8.95 -1.60
CA ASN A 80 -7.49 9.23 -2.82
C ASN A 80 -7.25 10.73 -2.94
N PHE A 81 -6.51 11.14 -3.94
CA PHE A 81 -6.38 12.53 -4.30
C PHE A 81 -7.12 12.82 -5.61
N MET A 82 -7.67 14.02 -5.71
CA MET A 82 -8.05 14.60 -6.99
C MET A 82 -7.02 15.67 -7.34
N ILE A 83 -6.27 15.44 -8.42
CA ILE A 83 -5.19 16.30 -8.90
C ILE A 83 -5.58 16.81 -10.28
N ASP A 84 -5.79 18.13 -10.42
CA ASP A 84 -6.24 18.76 -11.67
C ASP A 84 -7.44 18.00 -12.31
N GLY A 85 -8.44 17.65 -11.48
CA GLY A 85 -9.66 16.95 -11.91
C GLY A 85 -9.50 15.45 -12.17
N LYS A 86 -8.34 14.84 -11.89
CA LYS A 86 -8.11 13.41 -12.03
C LYS A 86 -7.96 12.74 -10.68
N ILE A 87 -8.69 11.64 -10.46
CA ILE A 87 -8.54 10.83 -9.25
C ILE A 87 -7.26 9.99 -9.37
N VAL A 88 -6.41 10.10 -8.36
CA VAL A 88 -5.12 9.42 -8.26
C VAL A 88 -5.03 8.75 -6.89
N THR A 89 -4.67 7.47 -6.89
CA THR A 89 -4.33 6.77 -5.65
C THR A 89 -2.96 7.24 -5.17
N ASP A 90 -2.81 7.42 -3.87
CA ASP A 90 -1.55 7.84 -3.26
C ASP A 90 -0.44 6.81 -3.54
N PRO A 91 0.62 7.15 -4.28
CA PRO A 91 1.72 6.24 -4.53
C PRO A 91 2.55 5.94 -3.28
N HIS A 92 2.39 6.72 -2.21
CA HIS A 92 3.08 6.56 -0.93
C HIS A 92 2.18 5.94 0.16
N ALA A 93 0.96 5.50 -0.20
CA ALA A 93 0.07 4.82 0.73
C ALA A 93 0.75 3.59 1.35
N ARG A 94 0.59 3.43 2.66
CA ARG A 94 1.10 2.27 3.41
C ARG A 94 0.16 1.08 3.33
N ILE A 95 -1.11 1.31 3.07
CA ILE A 95 -2.16 0.30 2.90
C ILE A 95 -2.96 0.67 1.66
N ILE A 96 -3.21 -0.31 0.81
CA ILE A 96 -4.12 -0.20 -0.34
C ILE A 96 -5.28 -1.16 -0.13
N THR A 97 -6.50 -0.69 -0.33
CA THR A 97 -7.72 -1.49 -0.25
C THR A 97 -8.20 -1.96 -1.61
N GLY A 98 -8.95 -3.05 -1.62
CA GLY A 98 -9.55 -3.58 -2.85
C GLY A 98 -8.68 -4.58 -3.61
N ARG A 99 -7.55 -5.03 -3.03
CA ARG A 99 -6.65 -6.04 -3.60
C ARG A 99 -6.44 -7.26 -2.70
N GLU A 100 -7.26 -7.42 -1.67
CA GLU A 100 -7.10 -8.44 -0.61
C GLU A 100 -7.32 -9.88 -1.12
N LYS A 101 -7.99 -10.03 -2.26
CA LYS A 101 -8.24 -11.34 -2.86
C LYS A 101 -7.30 -11.60 -4.02
N TRP A 102 -6.47 -12.63 -3.89
CA TRP A 102 -5.53 -13.05 -4.93
C TRP A 102 -6.21 -13.30 -6.28
N ALA A 103 -5.66 -12.70 -7.33
CA ALA A 103 -6.06 -12.87 -8.73
C ALA A 103 -7.55 -12.64 -9.00
N ASP A 104 -8.20 -11.72 -8.27
CA ASP A 104 -9.60 -11.40 -8.48
C ASP A 104 -9.79 -10.57 -9.76
N ARG A 105 -10.13 -11.27 -10.86
CA ARG A 105 -10.38 -10.64 -12.16
C ARG A 105 -11.50 -9.62 -12.13
N LYS A 106 -12.43 -9.72 -11.18
CA LYS A 106 -13.54 -8.73 -11.04
C LYS A 106 -13.06 -7.39 -10.51
N ARG A 107 -11.89 -7.38 -9.87
CA ARG A 107 -11.24 -6.17 -9.33
C ARG A 107 -10.18 -5.60 -10.27
N ALA A 108 -9.76 -6.34 -11.29
CA ALA A 108 -8.74 -5.90 -12.23
C ALA A 108 -9.15 -4.58 -12.90
N GLY A 109 -8.22 -3.63 -12.95
CA GLY A 109 -8.43 -2.31 -13.53
C GLY A 109 -9.41 -1.40 -12.77
N LYS A 110 -9.92 -1.81 -11.60
CA LYS A 110 -10.77 -0.95 -10.76
C LYS A 110 -9.91 -0.06 -9.86
N PRO A 111 -10.39 1.16 -9.56
CA PRO A 111 -9.72 2.05 -8.61
C PRO A 111 -9.53 1.36 -7.26
N VAL A 112 -8.43 1.68 -6.62
CA VAL A 112 -8.09 1.31 -5.26
C VAL A 112 -8.00 2.58 -4.42
N HIS A 113 -8.10 2.44 -3.11
CA HIS A 113 -7.97 3.56 -2.18
C HIS A 113 -6.78 3.32 -1.25
N GLY A 114 -6.12 4.40 -0.84
CA GLY A 114 -5.14 4.37 0.24
C GLY A 114 -5.83 4.34 1.61
N ARG A 115 -5.13 3.81 2.61
CA ARG A 115 -5.45 3.97 4.03
C ARG A 115 -4.21 4.36 4.81
N VAL A 116 -4.40 5.11 5.88
CA VAL A 116 -3.31 5.41 6.80
C VAL A 116 -3.07 4.21 7.72
N LEU A 117 -1.80 3.95 8.00
CA LEU A 117 -1.40 3.01 9.05
C LEU A 117 -1.45 3.75 10.39
N SER A 118 -2.34 3.31 11.28
CA SER A 118 -2.56 3.95 12.58
C SER A 118 -1.86 3.27 13.74
N GLU A 119 -1.37 2.06 13.52
CA GLU A 119 -0.71 1.25 14.55
C GLU A 119 0.74 0.99 14.16
N GLU A 120 1.64 1.15 15.12
CA GLU A 120 3.02 0.69 15.01
C GLU A 120 3.09 -0.76 15.44
N PHE A 121 3.94 -1.54 14.77
CA PHE A 121 4.20 -2.92 15.16
C PHE A 121 5.10 -2.92 16.40
N ASP A 122 4.66 -3.61 17.46
CA ASP A 122 5.49 -3.81 18.64
C ASP A 122 6.54 -4.90 18.37
N TRP A 123 7.79 -4.51 18.30
CA TRP A 123 8.92 -5.41 18.08
C TRP A 123 9.37 -6.10 19.37
N GLU A 124 8.77 -5.77 20.52
CA GLU A 124 9.12 -6.33 21.81
C GLU A 124 10.65 -6.27 22.05
N ASP A 125 11.27 -7.41 22.36
CA ASP A 125 12.72 -7.54 22.56
C ASP A 125 13.46 -8.03 21.30
N ASP A 126 12.87 -7.90 20.08
CA ASP A 126 13.51 -8.37 18.86
C ASP A 126 14.81 -7.61 18.58
N VAL A 127 15.87 -8.37 18.37
CA VAL A 127 17.20 -7.85 18.04
C VAL A 127 17.77 -8.57 16.83
N ASN A 128 18.54 -7.85 16.03
CA ASN A 128 19.23 -8.44 14.90
C ASN A 128 20.18 -9.56 15.40
N PRO A 129 20.04 -10.81 14.91
CA PRO A 129 20.89 -11.92 15.33
C PRO A 129 22.36 -11.78 14.90
N GLU A 130 22.70 -10.79 14.06
CA GLU A 130 24.06 -10.49 13.57
C GLU A 130 24.81 -11.74 13.04
N THR A 131 24.08 -12.64 12.37
CA THR A 131 24.66 -13.86 11.80
C THR A 131 25.78 -13.50 10.81
N PRO A 132 27.01 -14.01 11.02
CA PRO A 132 28.10 -13.76 10.08
C PRO A 132 27.76 -14.22 8.66
N TYR A 133 28.24 -13.47 7.67
CA TYR A 133 27.98 -13.82 6.26
C TYR A 133 28.41 -15.25 5.90
N ALA A 134 29.53 -15.70 6.47
CA ALA A 134 30.06 -17.07 6.25
C ALA A 134 29.14 -18.17 6.80
N ASP A 135 28.30 -17.83 7.81
CA ASP A 135 27.38 -18.77 8.45
C ASP A 135 25.94 -18.60 7.95
N THR A 136 25.73 -17.70 6.98
CA THR A 136 24.40 -17.42 6.45
C THR A 136 23.97 -18.49 5.45
N ILE A 137 22.84 -19.13 5.72
CA ILE A 137 22.14 -20.05 4.81
C ILE A 137 20.85 -19.37 4.40
N LEU A 138 20.83 -18.89 3.15
CA LEU A 138 19.72 -18.13 2.58
C LEU A 138 18.70 -19.05 1.91
N TYR A 139 17.43 -18.91 2.28
CA TYR A 139 16.30 -19.57 1.61
C TYR A 139 15.42 -18.55 0.91
N LYS A 140 15.39 -18.60 -0.42
CA LYS A 140 14.51 -17.74 -1.21
C LYS A 140 13.14 -18.38 -1.39
N LEU A 141 12.08 -17.68 -1.01
CA LEU A 141 10.71 -18.18 -1.12
C LEU A 141 9.73 -17.16 -1.64
N HIS A 142 8.65 -17.64 -2.25
CA HIS A 142 7.48 -16.87 -2.61
C HIS A 142 6.41 -17.06 -1.52
N VAL A 143 5.96 -15.98 -0.87
CA VAL A 143 5.04 -16.03 0.28
C VAL A 143 3.84 -16.94 0.00
N ARG A 144 3.11 -16.68 -1.08
CA ARG A 144 1.95 -17.49 -1.43
C ARG A 144 2.34 -18.91 -1.83
N GLY A 145 3.33 -19.06 -2.71
CA GLY A 145 3.71 -20.37 -3.26
C GLY A 145 4.22 -21.35 -2.21
N PHE A 146 4.87 -20.86 -1.16
CA PHE A 146 5.47 -21.67 -0.13
C PHE A 146 4.45 -22.47 0.70
N THR A 147 3.25 -21.91 0.92
CA THR A 147 2.24 -22.54 1.78
C THR A 147 0.88 -22.73 1.14
N ALA A 148 0.66 -22.34 -0.12
CA ALA A 148 -0.67 -22.40 -0.77
C ALA A 148 -1.25 -23.82 -0.88
N HIS A 149 -0.40 -24.81 -1.12
CA HIS A 149 -0.83 -26.20 -1.27
C HIS A 149 -1.19 -26.84 0.07
N ALA A 150 -2.17 -27.75 0.07
CA ALA A 150 -2.66 -28.40 1.29
C ALA A 150 -1.58 -29.19 2.03
N SER A 151 -0.58 -29.74 1.30
CA SER A 151 0.55 -30.48 1.91
C SER A 151 1.46 -29.62 2.78
N SER A 152 1.30 -28.28 2.75
CA SER A 152 2.06 -27.42 3.65
C SER A 152 1.70 -27.65 5.12
N GLY A 153 0.47 -28.11 5.40
CA GLY A 153 -0.01 -28.41 6.73
C GLY A 153 -0.26 -27.18 7.60
N VAL A 154 -0.25 -25.97 7.03
CA VAL A 154 -0.51 -24.73 7.77
C VAL A 154 -1.98 -24.33 7.67
N SER A 155 -2.45 -23.56 8.65
CA SER A 155 -3.83 -23.06 8.70
C SER A 155 -4.03 -21.88 7.74
N ALA A 156 -3.15 -20.91 7.76
CA ALA A 156 -3.19 -19.69 6.96
C ALA A 156 -2.44 -19.84 5.62
N ARG A 157 -2.92 -20.73 4.75
CA ARG A 157 -2.23 -21.08 3.50
C ARG A 157 -2.11 -19.91 2.54
N GLY A 158 -0.91 -19.71 1.98
CA GLY A 158 -0.62 -18.72 0.95
C GLY A 158 -0.52 -17.29 1.47
N THR A 159 -0.33 -17.11 2.76
CA THR A 159 -0.25 -15.81 3.43
C THR A 159 1.05 -15.63 4.20
N TYR A 160 1.32 -14.40 4.68
CA TYR A 160 2.43 -14.13 5.61
C TYR A 160 2.30 -14.97 6.89
N ALA A 161 1.11 -15.09 7.46
CA ALA A 161 0.86 -15.91 8.63
C ALA A 161 1.22 -17.39 8.38
N GLY A 162 0.94 -17.90 7.18
CA GLY A 162 1.35 -19.25 6.79
C GLY A 162 2.87 -19.42 6.72
N VAL A 163 3.61 -18.39 6.32
CA VAL A 163 5.09 -18.42 6.37
C VAL A 163 5.55 -18.43 7.83
N VAL A 164 4.93 -17.63 8.70
CA VAL A 164 5.23 -17.63 10.14
C VAL A 164 5.03 -19.02 10.74
N GLU A 165 3.95 -19.72 10.41
CA GLU A 165 3.71 -21.12 10.85
C GLU A 165 4.84 -22.08 10.40
N LYS A 166 5.61 -21.73 9.37
CA LYS A 166 6.73 -22.52 8.85
C LYS A 166 8.10 -22.14 9.42
N ILE A 167 8.19 -21.15 10.29
CA ILE A 167 9.47 -20.78 10.93
C ILE A 167 10.15 -21.97 11.63
N PRO A 168 9.46 -22.83 12.41
CA PRO A 168 10.08 -24.00 13.02
C PRO A 168 10.70 -24.94 11.98
N TYR A 169 10.01 -25.20 10.86
CA TYR A 169 10.54 -26.01 9.76
C TYR A 169 11.80 -25.40 9.14
N LEU A 170 11.81 -24.09 8.89
CA LEU A 170 12.97 -23.39 8.33
C LEU A 170 14.17 -23.44 9.28
N LYS A 171 13.93 -23.28 10.59
CA LYS A 171 14.96 -23.40 11.62
C LYS A 171 15.53 -24.84 11.70
N ASP A 172 14.67 -25.83 11.62
CA ASP A 172 15.07 -27.26 11.64
C ASP A 172 15.90 -27.63 10.40
N LEU A 173 15.63 -26.96 9.28
CA LEU A 173 16.40 -27.08 8.05
C LEU A 173 17.77 -26.36 8.11
N GLY A 174 18.02 -25.59 9.17
CA GLY A 174 19.25 -24.82 9.36
C GLY A 174 19.27 -23.47 8.61
N ILE A 175 18.11 -22.97 8.19
CA ILE A 175 18.01 -21.67 7.50
C ILE A 175 18.23 -20.54 8.51
N THR A 176 19.11 -19.60 8.19
CA THR A 176 19.43 -18.43 9.01
C THR A 176 18.87 -17.14 8.44
N ALA A 177 18.56 -17.11 7.16
CA ALA A 177 17.99 -15.94 6.49
C ALA A 177 16.95 -16.35 5.44
N VAL A 178 15.89 -15.57 5.32
CA VAL A 178 14.85 -15.76 4.30
C VAL A 178 14.86 -14.56 3.35
N GLU A 179 14.99 -14.82 2.05
CA GLU A 179 14.76 -13.83 1.00
C GLU A 179 13.35 -14.00 0.47
N LEU A 180 12.49 -13.05 0.75
CA LEU A 180 11.14 -13.06 0.17
C LEU A 180 11.18 -12.56 -1.28
N MET A 181 10.54 -13.30 -2.19
CA MET A 181 10.20 -12.76 -3.51
C MET A 181 9.28 -11.56 -3.33
N PRO A 182 9.07 -10.70 -4.36
CA PRO A 182 8.42 -9.40 -4.17
C PRO A 182 7.17 -9.44 -3.29
N VAL A 183 7.17 -8.63 -2.26
CA VAL A 183 6.08 -8.51 -1.26
C VAL A 183 5.45 -7.12 -1.22
N THR A 184 5.90 -6.20 -2.06
CA THR A 184 5.24 -4.92 -2.28
C THR A 184 4.00 -5.11 -3.15
N GLU A 185 3.00 -4.23 -3.02
CA GLU A 185 1.73 -4.39 -3.74
C GLU A 185 1.91 -4.32 -5.27
N PHE A 186 1.36 -5.28 -5.97
CA PHE A 186 1.37 -5.40 -7.43
C PHE A 186 0.03 -5.92 -7.93
N ASP A 187 -0.25 -5.68 -9.23
CA ASP A 187 -1.42 -6.24 -9.89
C ASP A 187 -1.15 -7.66 -10.37
N GLU A 188 -1.89 -8.63 -9.82
CA GLU A 188 -1.76 -10.03 -10.24
C GLU A 188 -2.38 -10.24 -11.62
N VAL A 189 -3.52 -9.60 -11.88
CA VAL A 189 -4.21 -9.74 -13.15
C VAL A 189 -3.57 -8.82 -14.18
N MET A 190 -2.90 -9.43 -15.15
CA MET A 190 -2.26 -8.67 -16.22
C MET A 190 -3.32 -8.12 -17.17
N MET A 191 -3.28 -6.82 -17.38
CA MET A 191 -4.14 -6.12 -18.33
C MET A 191 -3.46 -6.04 -19.70
N SER A 192 -4.23 -6.10 -20.78
CA SER A 192 -3.71 -5.84 -22.12
C SER A 192 -3.20 -4.40 -22.18
N SER A 193 -1.97 -4.20 -22.65
CA SER A 193 -1.55 -2.86 -23.03
C SER A 193 -2.32 -2.46 -24.30
N SER A 194 -2.91 -1.28 -24.32
CA SER A 194 -3.46 -0.67 -25.54
C SER A 194 -2.35 -0.27 -26.53
N GLY A 195 -1.31 -1.10 -26.65
CA GLY A 195 -0.03 -0.80 -27.29
C GLY A 195 0.03 -0.84 -28.80
N ASN A 196 -1.10 -0.92 -29.52
CA ASN A 196 -1.09 -0.95 -30.99
C ASN A 196 -1.68 0.31 -31.62
N GLY A 197 -1.43 1.50 -31.04
CA GLY A 197 -1.69 2.77 -31.72
C GLY A 197 -3.17 3.18 -31.92
N PHE A 198 -4.12 2.38 -31.43
CA PHE A 198 -5.52 2.73 -31.39
C PHE A 198 -5.86 3.25 -29.99
N HIS A 199 -6.05 4.54 -29.86
CA HIS A 199 -6.24 5.26 -28.59
C HIS A 199 -7.55 4.95 -27.84
N ASP A 200 -8.42 4.07 -28.36
CA ASP A 200 -9.77 3.86 -27.84
C ASP A 200 -10.03 2.48 -27.21
N ALA A 201 -9.08 1.56 -27.22
CA ALA A 201 -9.29 0.25 -26.63
C ALA A 201 -9.12 0.31 -25.11
N LYS A 202 -10.19 0.01 -24.37
CA LYS A 202 -10.10 -0.16 -22.90
C LYS A 202 -9.22 -1.36 -22.58
N PRO A 203 -8.30 -1.24 -21.59
CA PRO A 203 -7.52 -2.39 -21.14
C PRO A 203 -8.43 -3.53 -20.68
N GLU A 204 -8.17 -4.74 -21.14
CA GLU A 204 -8.91 -5.97 -20.79
C GLU A 204 -7.98 -6.96 -20.11
N PRO A 205 -8.48 -7.81 -19.18
CA PRO A 205 -7.68 -8.86 -18.57
C PRO A 205 -7.16 -9.86 -19.62
N THR A 206 -5.86 -10.07 -19.68
CA THR A 206 -5.22 -10.96 -20.68
C THR A 206 -5.44 -12.44 -20.42
N GLY A 207 -5.92 -12.83 -19.23
CA GLY A 207 -5.99 -14.20 -18.76
C GLY A 207 -4.71 -14.69 -18.06
N TYR A 208 -3.62 -13.97 -18.19
CA TYR A 208 -2.36 -14.26 -17.48
C TYR A 208 -2.34 -13.61 -16.09
N ILE A 209 -1.51 -14.20 -15.21
CA ILE A 209 -1.29 -13.72 -13.85
C ILE A 209 0.19 -13.40 -13.67
N ASN A 210 0.49 -12.22 -13.13
CA ASN A 210 1.79 -11.90 -12.58
C ASN A 210 1.93 -12.66 -11.24
N TYR A 211 2.42 -13.88 -11.30
CA TYR A 211 2.56 -14.74 -10.11
C TYR A 211 3.72 -14.28 -9.23
N TRP A 212 4.82 -13.86 -9.83
CA TRP A 212 6.08 -13.61 -9.13
C TRP A 212 6.15 -12.22 -8.46
N GLY A 213 5.27 -11.29 -8.83
CA GLY A 213 5.18 -9.97 -8.21
C GLY A 213 6.20 -8.94 -8.68
N TYR A 214 6.96 -9.23 -9.71
CA TYR A 214 7.86 -8.23 -10.29
C TYR A 214 7.07 -7.14 -11.03
N GLY A 215 7.53 -5.88 -10.88
CA GLY A 215 6.81 -4.71 -11.36
C GLY A 215 5.74 -4.23 -10.37
N PRO A 216 6.15 -3.77 -9.16
CA PRO A 216 5.22 -3.30 -8.14
C PRO A 216 4.45 -2.07 -8.61
N SER A 217 3.17 -2.00 -8.24
CA SER A 217 2.29 -0.84 -8.48
C SER A 217 2.41 0.20 -7.37
N TYR A 218 2.65 -0.25 -6.12
CA TYR A 218 2.75 0.59 -4.92
C TYR A 218 3.91 0.13 -4.06
N LEU A 219 4.99 0.93 -4.05
CA LEU A 219 6.27 0.55 -3.44
C LEU A 219 6.25 0.56 -1.90
N TYR A 220 5.34 1.29 -1.29
CA TYR A 220 5.27 1.48 0.17
C TYR A 220 4.20 0.63 0.83
N THR A 221 3.46 -0.15 0.05
CA THR A 221 2.40 -1.03 0.52
C THR A 221 2.86 -2.48 0.42
N VAL A 222 2.64 -3.27 1.45
CA VAL A 222 2.82 -4.72 1.38
C VAL A 222 1.68 -5.36 0.57
N LYS A 223 1.96 -6.50 -0.05
CA LYS A 223 0.98 -7.23 -0.86
C LYS A 223 -0.21 -7.66 -0.01
N SER A 224 -1.36 -7.03 -0.22
CA SER A 224 -2.56 -7.22 0.60
C SER A 224 -3.23 -8.59 0.44
N ALA A 225 -2.93 -9.32 -0.64
CA ALA A 225 -3.46 -10.66 -0.90
C ALA A 225 -2.59 -11.81 -0.32
N TYR A 226 -1.54 -11.48 0.45
CA TYR A 226 -0.67 -12.44 1.15
C TYR A 226 -0.99 -12.46 2.66
#